data_83be5f36711fa39820f767613d3c5548
#
_entry.id   83be5f36711fa39820f767613d3c5548
#
_cell.length_a   1.000
_cell.length_b   1.000
_cell.length_c   1.000
_cell.angle_alpha   90.00
_cell.angle_beta   90.00
_cell.angle_gamma   90.00
#
_symmetry.space_group_name_H-M   'P 1'
#
loop_
_entity.id
_entity.type
_entity.pdbx_description
1 polymer ?
#
loop_
_entity_poly.entity_id
_entity_poly.type
_entity_poly.pdbx_seq_one_letter_code
_entity_poly.pdbx_strand_id
1 'polypeptide(L)'
;MDKTMRDNRDYRVRKLSASDKGRGILVTATSSPGTLIHTALDSQAANEWDAVSVQVVNTTASAIKLTIEWGGTDASDQIEVTVPAENGLMDIISGHVLQDGAEVRAFADTTNGLVVHGIVQRYGQSRK
;
A
#
# COMPACT_ATOMS: atom_id res chain seq x y z
N MET A 1 9.35 14.43 -30.42
CA MET A 1 9.35 14.28 -29.92
C MET A 1 9.39 13.87 -29.09
N ASP A 2 9.70 13.96 -29.05
CA ASP A 2 9.88 13.52 -28.05
C ASP A 2 8.87 13.09 -27.18
N LYS A 3 8.04 12.47 -27.36
CA LYS A 3 7.12 11.91 -26.63
C LYS A 3 7.56 10.87 -25.73
N THR A 4 8.63 10.33 -25.98
CA THR A 4 9.26 9.35 -25.15
C THR A 4 9.50 9.87 -23.76
N MET A 5 9.91 11.11 -23.69
CA MET A 5 10.17 11.68 -22.41
C MET A 5 8.93 11.85 -21.59
N ARG A 6 7.83 12.10 -22.23
CA ARG A 6 6.60 12.19 -21.49
C ARG A 6 6.22 10.88 -20.90
N ASP A 7 6.48 9.81 -21.61
CA ASP A 7 6.15 8.50 -21.10
C ASP A 7 6.93 8.17 -19.85
N ASN A 8 8.14 8.67 -19.77
CA ASN A 8 8.96 8.40 -18.62
C ASN A 8 8.48 9.09 -17.36
N ARG A 9 7.63 10.08 -17.52
CA ARG A 9 7.13 10.81 -16.36
C ARG A 9 5.75 10.39 -15.93
N ASP A 10 4.97 9.81 -16.83
CA ASP A 10 3.57 9.58 -16.58
C ASP A 10 3.30 8.53 -15.55
N TYR A 11 4.27 7.68 -15.33
CA TYR A 11 4.07 6.56 -14.44
C TYR A 11 4.40 6.84 -13.00
N ARG A 12 4.74 8.06 -12.68
CA ARG A 12 5.25 8.40 -11.37
C ARG A 12 4.27 8.16 -10.25
N VAL A 13 3.05 8.57 -10.41
CA VAL A 13 2.08 8.51 -9.32
C VAL A 13 0.92 7.64 -9.73
N ARG A 14 0.58 6.69 -8.86
CA ARG A 14 -0.50 5.75 -9.11
C ARG A 14 -1.29 5.54 -7.85
N LYS A 15 -2.52 5.06 -8.01
CA LYS A 15 -3.27 4.59 -6.86
C LYS A 15 -2.72 3.25 -6.39
N LEU A 16 -3.05 2.85 -5.18
CA LEU A 16 -2.80 1.48 -4.73
C LEU A 16 -3.52 0.52 -5.68
N SER A 17 -2.86 -0.58 -6.05
CA SER A 17 -3.39 -1.44 -7.10
C SER A 17 -4.72 -2.08 -6.74
N ALA A 18 -4.98 -2.32 -5.46
CA ALA A 18 -6.24 -2.90 -5.02
C ALA A 18 -7.33 -1.85 -4.81
N SER A 19 -7.01 -0.56 -4.99
CA SER A 19 -7.98 0.51 -4.83
C SER A 19 -8.86 0.64 -6.05
N ASP A 20 -10.15 0.82 -5.84
CA ASP A 20 -11.08 1.13 -6.91
C ASP A 20 -11.13 2.66 -7.06
N LYS A 21 -10.57 3.17 -8.16
CA LYS A 21 -10.62 4.59 -8.52
C LYS A 21 -9.95 5.51 -7.49
N GLY A 22 -9.04 5.00 -6.69
CA GLY A 22 -8.39 5.80 -5.64
C GLY A 22 -9.14 5.81 -4.33
N ARG A 23 -10.24 5.08 -4.24
CA ARG A 23 -11.01 5.01 -3.01
C ARG A 23 -10.30 4.16 -1.97
N GLY A 24 -10.67 4.33 -0.71
CA GLY A 24 -10.11 3.54 0.37
C GLY A 24 -10.43 2.06 0.25
N ILE A 25 -9.55 1.25 0.80
CA ILE A 25 -9.67 -0.21 0.79
C ILE A 25 -10.10 -0.65 2.18
N LEU A 26 -11.26 -1.30 2.26
CA LEU A 26 -11.77 -1.77 3.55
C LEU A 26 -10.97 -3.00 3.99
N VAL A 27 -10.47 -2.98 5.21
CA VAL A 27 -9.72 -4.12 5.76
C VAL A 27 -10.73 -5.11 6.32
N THR A 28 -10.94 -6.19 5.58
CA THR A 28 -11.92 -7.22 5.97
C THR A 28 -11.28 -8.37 6.73
N ALA A 29 -10.00 -8.65 6.46
CA ALA A 29 -9.31 -9.79 7.06
C ALA A 29 -8.97 -9.52 8.52
N THR A 30 -9.02 -10.58 9.33
CA THR A 30 -8.63 -10.50 10.75
C THR A 30 -7.42 -11.35 11.05
N SER A 31 -6.85 -12.00 10.05
CA SER A 31 -5.66 -12.83 10.21
C SER A 31 -4.93 -12.91 8.87
N SER A 32 -3.72 -13.43 8.91
CA SER A 32 -2.90 -13.63 7.73
C SER A 32 -3.42 -14.78 6.87
N PRO A 33 -3.37 -14.66 5.53
CA PRO A 33 -2.96 -13.48 4.80
C PRO A 33 -4.03 -12.40 4.84
N GLY A 34 -3.60 -11.16 4.89
CA GLY A 34 -4.52 -10.05 5.01
C GLY A 34 -5.19 -9.66 3.70
N THR A 35 -6.02 -8.63 3.79
CA THR A 35 -6.66 -8.03 2.63
C THR A 35 -5.59 -7.41 1.74
N LEU A 36 -5.67 -7.64 0.44
CA LEU A 36 -4.69 -7.10 -0.49
C LEU A 36 -4.82 -5.58 -0.59
N ILE A 37 -3.69 -4.90 -0.46
CA ILE A 37 -3.63 -3.44 -0.57
C ILE A 37 -2.95 -3.04 -1.87
N HIS A 38 -1.79 -3.63 -2.16
CA HIS A 38 -1.03 -3.26 -3.35
C HIS A 38 -0.14 -4.40 -3.79
N THR A 39 0.00 -4.55 -5.10
CA THR A 39 0.99 -5.45 -5.69
C THR A 39 2.00 -4.59 -6.42
N ALA A 40 3.27 -4.71 -6.04
CA ALA A 40 4.33 -3.94 -6.65
C ALA A 40 4.53 -4.35 -8.10
N LEU A 41 5.10 -3.44 -8.87
CA LEU A 41 5.38 -3.70 -10.28
C LEU A 41 6.21 -4.96 -10.43
N ASP A 42 5.74 -5.87 -11.25
CA ASP A 42 6.40 -7.15 -11.47
C ASP A 42 7.18 -7.10 -12.77
N SER A 43 8.29 -6.39 -12.75
CA SER A 43 9.11 -6.21 -13.94
C SER A 43 10.38 -7.02 -13.92
N GLN A 44 10.82 -7.43 -12.73
CA GLN A 44 12.07 -8.15 -12.53
C GLN A 44 13.31 -7.36 -12.90
N ALA A 45 13.17 -6.10 -13.18
CA ALA A 45 14.33 -5.24 -13.38
C ALA A 45 14.79 -4.70 -12.04
N ALA A 46 16.08 -4.81 -11.76
CA ALA A 46 16.60 -4.47 -10.44
C ALA A 46 16.42 -3.00 -10.09
N ASN A 47 16.27 -2.16 -11.09
CA ASN A 47 16.14 -0.72 -10.88
C ASN A 47 14.71 -0.21 -11.06
N GLU A 48 13.73 -1.10 -10.96
CA GLU A 48 12.33 -0.71 -11.01
C GLU A 48 11.64 -1.10 -9.73
N TRP A 49 10.93 -0.17 -9.12
CA TRP A 49 10.25 -0.43 -7.87
C TRP A 49 9.12 0.57 -7.67
N ASP A 50 8.25 0.23 -6.73
CA ASP A 50 7.19 1.10 -6.28
C ASP A 50 7.53 1.62 -4.90
N ALA A 51 7.48 2.93 -4.72
CA ALA A 51 7.54 3.55 -3.40
C ALA A 51 6.10 3.74 -2.94
N VAL A 52 5.73 3.06 -1.87
CA VAL A 52 4.34 2.95 -1.44
C VAL A 52 4.13 3.74 -0.17
N SER A 53 3.11 4.58 -0.17
CA SER A 53 2.70 5.33 1.02
C SER A 53 1.32 4.86 1.43
N VAL A 54 1.16 4.58 2.71
CA VAL A 54 -0.07 4.00 3.26
C VAL A 54 -0.56 4.83 4.42
N GLN A 55 -1.85 5.13 4.39
CA GLN A 55 -2.55 5.82 5.47
C GLN A 55 -3.74 4.97 5.89
N VAL A 56 -4.17 5.12 7.14
CA VAL A 56 -5.30 4.36 7.64
C VAL A 56 -6.28 5.27 8.35
N VAL A 57 -7.56 4.94 8.21
CA VAL A 57 -8.66 5.63 8.88
C VAL A 57 -9.42 4.62 9.72
N ASN A 58 -9.68 4.99 10.97
CA ASN A 58 -10.56 4.24 11.86
C ASN A 58 -11.79 5.09 12.13
N THR A 59 -12.93 4.70 11.57
CA THR A 59 -14.17 5.45 11.73
C THR A 59 -15.00 4.94 12.90
N THR A 60 -14.51 3.99 13.66
CA THR A 60 -15.24 3.42 14.78
C THR A 60 -14.93 4.20 16.06
N ALA A 61 -15.67 3.88 17.10
CA ALA A 61 -15.52 4.53 18.40
C ALA A 61 -14.46 3.86 19.29
N SER A 62 -13.77 2.84 18.78
CA SER A 62 -12.78 2.09 19.56
C SER A 62 -11.49 1.98 18.79
N ALA A 63 -10.36 1.97 19.50
CA ALA A 63 -9.08 1.73 18.88
C ALA A 63 -9.01 0.33 18.30
N ILE A 64 -8.32 0.18 17.17
CA ILE A 64 -8.21 -1.10 16.47
C ILE A 64 -6.74 -1.31 16.11
N LYS A 65 -6.22 -2.51 16.38
CA LYS A 65 -4.87 -2.85 16.00
C LYS A 65 -4.84 -3.26 14.54
N LEU A 66 -3.94 -2.65 13.79
CA LEU A 66 -3.69 -2.95 12.38
C LEU A 66 -2.35 -3.65 12.25
N THR A 67 -2.32 -4.71 11.44
CA THR A 67 -1.07 -5.34 11.05
C THR A 67 -0.94 -5.27 9.54
N ILE A 68 0.14 -4.64 9.07
CA ILE A 68 0.45 -4.61 7.65
C ILE A 68 1.49 -5.69 7.38
N GLU A 69 1.22 -6.48 6.34
CA GLU A 69 2.16 -7.48 5.85
C GLU A 69 2.86 -6.86 4.65
N TRP A 70 4.12 -6.52 4.84
CA TRP A 70 4.88 -5.73 3.89
C TRP A 70 5.78 -6.63 3.07
N GLY A 71 5.32 -6.97 1.88
CA GLY A 71 6.09 -7.76 0.93
C GLY A 71 5.98 -9.27 1.12
N GLY A 72 5.47 -9.72 2.25
CA GLY A 72 5.33 -11.12 2.55
C GLY A 72 4.53 -11.31 3.81
N THR A 73 4.40 -12.56 4.25
CA THR A 73 3.56 -12.91 5.39
C THR A 73 4.35 -13.47 6.58
N ASP A 74 5.66 -13.35 6.55
CA ASP A 74 6.50 -13.78 7.66
C ASP A 74 6.44 -12.81 8.81
N ALA A 75 6.88 -13.25 9.98
CA ALA A 75 6.91 -12.37 11.14
C ALA A 75 7.74 -11.12 10.91
N SER A 76 8.81 -11.24 10.13
CA SER A 76 9.68 -10.09 9.83
C SER A 76 9.06 -9.09 8.88
N ASP A 77 7.94 -9.43 8.26
CA ASP A 77 7.25 -8.54 7.31
C ASP A 77 6.16 -7.72 7.97
N GLN A 78 5.90 -7.92 9.26
CA GLN A 78 4.76 -7.31 9.93
C GLN A 78 5.09 -5.93 10.47
N ILE A 79 4.16 -5.01 10.23
CA ILE A 79 4.20 -3.66 10.80
C ILE A 79 2.89 -3.51 11.58
N GLU A 80 2.99 -3.38 12.89
CA GLU A 80 1.81 -3.31 13.75
C GLU A 80 1.66 -1.92 14.33
N VAL A 81 0.43 -1.45 14.37
CA VAL A 81 0.13 -0.16 14.97
C VAL A 81 -1.29 -0.20 15.52
N THR A 82 -1.50 0.47 16.64
CA THR A 82 -2.84 0.69 17.17
C THR A 82 -3.39 1.98 16.58
N VAL A 83 -4.52 1.88 15.88
CA VAL A 83 -5.13 3.02 15.22
C VAL A 83 -6.20 3.59 16.16
N PRO A 84 -6.04 4.84 16.61
CA PRO A 84 -7.01 5.43 17.52
C PRO A 84 -8.38 5.57 16.87
N ALA A 85 -9.41 5.59 17.71
CA ALA A 85 -10.77 5.82 17.24
C ALA A 85 -10.86 7.17 16.54
N GLU A 86 -11.60 7.20 15.43
CA GLU A 86 -11.97 8.46 14.77
C GLU A 86 -10.77 9.34 14.47
N ASN A 87 -9.71 8.74 13.93
CA ASN A 87 -8.41 9.40 13.81
C ASN A 87 -8.22 10.25 12.55
N GLY A 88 -9.15 10.18 11.60
CA GLY A 88 -8.89 10.75 10.27
C GLY A 88 -7.81 9.96 9.56
N LEU A 89 -7.16 10.54 8.57
CA LEU A 89 -6.07 9.86 7.86
C LEU A 89 -4.80 9.90 8.70
N MET A 90 -4.30 8.72 9.04
CA MET A 90 -3.08 8.59 9.84
C MET A 90 -2.00 7.94 8.98
N ASP A 91 -0.84 8.59 8.87
CA ASP A 91 0.27 8.05 8.10
C ASP A 91 0.88 6.85 8.80
N ILE A 92 1.06 5.77 8.06
CA ILE A 92 1.71 4.56 8.57
C ILE A 92 3.04 4.36 7.86
N ILE A 93 3.06 4.46 6.54
CA ILE A 93 4.23 4.20 5.71
C ILE A 93 4.37 5.34 4.73
N SER A 94 5.57 5.88 4.64
CA SER A 94 5.86 7.03 3.78
C SER A 94 6.94 6.66 2.78
N GLY A 95 6.52 6.11 1.65
CA GLY A 95 7.42 5.92 0.52
C GLY A 95 8.47 4.83 0.69
N HIS A 96 8.12 3.71 1.31
CA HIS A 96 9.01 2.55 1.32
C HIS A 96 8.86 1.76 0.04
N VAL A 97 9.93 1.15 -0.44
CA VAL A 97 9.96 0.53 -1.75
C VAL A 97 9.70 -0.97 -1.69
N LEU A 98 9.02 -1.44 -2.71
CA LEU A 98 8.84 -2.86 -3.00
C LEU A 98 9.02 -3.07 -4.49
N GLN A 99 9.38 -4.29 -4.88
CA GLN A 99 9.55 -4.62 -6.29
C GLN A 99 9.19 -6.07 -6.55
N ASP A 100 9.17 -6.44 -7.82
CA ASP A 100 9.04 -7.83 -8.27
C ASP A 100 7.77 -8.51 -7.80
N GLY A 101 6.66 -7.79 -7.83
CA GLY A 101 5.37 -8.39 -7.52
C GLY A 101 5.12 -8.61 -6.04
N ALA A 102 5.97 -8.08 -5.17
CA ALA A 102 5.75 -8.19 -3.74
C ALA A 102 4.45 -7.49 -3.35
N GLU A 103 3.74 -8.04 -2.37
CA GLU A 103 2.41 -7.56 -2.02
C GLU A 103 2.37 -6.89 -0.67
N VAL A 104 1.57 -5.86 -0.56
CA VAL A 104 1.20 -5.26 0.72
C VAL A 104 -0.20 -5.76 1.07
N ARG A 105 -0.34 -6.36 2.24
CA ARG A 105 -1.62 -6.83 2.75
C ARG A 105 -1.84 -6.28 4.14
N ALA A 106 -3.07 -6.31 4.60
CA ALA A 106 -3.40 -5.78 5.91
C ALA A 106 -4.50 -6.59 6.56
N PHE A 107 -4.35 -6.81 7.87
CA PHE A 107 -5.46 -7.36 8.66
C PHE A 107 -5.58 -6.60 9.96
N ALA A 108 -6.71 -6.73 10.61
CA ALA A 108 -6.98 -5.98 11.83
C ALA A 108 -7.68 -6.88 12.82
N ASP A 109 -7.63 -6.53 14.10
CA ASP A 109 -8.29 -7.33 15.12
C ASP A 109 -9.81 -7.16 15.11
N THR A 110 -10.33 -6.25 14.27
CA THR A 110 -11.77 -6.06 14.07
C THR A 110 -12.02 -5.96 12.57
N THR A 111 -12.92 -6.78 12.05
CA THR A 111 -13.25 -6.72 10.64
C THR A 111 -14.03 -5.45 10.31
N ASN A 112 -13.77 -4.88 9.12
CA ASN A 112 -14.52 -3.76 8.57
C ASN A 112 -14.43 -2.47 9.37
N GLY A 113 -13.45 -2.36 10.28
CA GLY A 113 -13.29 -1.15 11.08
C GLY A 113 -12.29 -0.17 10.56
N LEU A 114 -11.39 -0.62 9.70
CA LEU A 114 -10.31 0.22 9.17
C LEU A 114 -10.38 0.31 7.67
N VAL A 115 -10.02 1.49 7.15
CA VAL A 115 -9.95 1.75 5.71
C VAL A 115 -8.55 2.24 5.38
N VAL A 116 -7.93 1.65 4.38
CA VAL A 116 -6.57 1.99 3.97
C VAL A 116 -6.62 2.86 2.73
N HIS A 117 -5.88 3.96 2.77
CA HIS A 117 -5.66 4.86 1.64
C HIS A 117 -4.18 4.91 1.33
N GLY A 118 -3.83 5.43 0.18
CA GLY A 118 -2.43 5.61 -0.13
C GLY A 118 -2.19 5.96 -1.58
N ILE A 119 -0.93 6.14 -1.88
CA ILE A 119 -0.46 6.38 -3.24
C ILE A 119 0.81 5.59 -3.47
N VAL A 120 1.15 5.45 -4.73
CA VAL A 120 2.37 4.78 -5.15
C VAL A 120 3.11 5.70 -6.09
N GLN A 121 4.42 5.85 -5.85
CA GLN A 121 5.30 6.48 -6.82
C GLN A 121 6.15 5.39 -7.45
N ARG A 122 6.00 5.22 -8.74
CA ARG A 122 6.67 4.15 -9.46
C ARG A 122 7.93 4.70 -10.10
N TYR A 123 9.04 4.03 -9.85
CA TYR A 123 10.34 4.38 -10.41
C TYR A 123 10.77 3.29 -11.36
N GLY A 124 11.31 3.68 -12.49
CA GLY A 124 11.79 2.71 -13.46
C GLY A 124 12.79 3.31 -14.37
N GLN A 125 13.54 2.44 -15.04
CA GLN A 125 14.53 2.82 -16.04
C GLN A 125 13.79 3.29 -17.27
N SER A 126 14.18 4.41 -17.75
CA SER A 126 13.66 4.80 -19.04
C SER A 126 14.19 3.88 -20.08
N ARG A 127 13.68 3.62 -21.07
CA ARG A 127 14.22 2.75 -22.03
C ARG A 127 14.77 3.32 -23.07
N LYS A 128 15.22 3.36 -23.15
CA LYS A 128 15.89 3.81 -23.95
C LYS A 128 15.73 3.66 -24.80
#